data_7387f8c57bc2fbd1dab80be3262aed1f
#
_entry.id   7387f8c57bc2fbd1dab80be3262aed1f
#
_cell.length_a   1.000
_cell.length_b   1.000
_cell.length_c   1.000
_cell.angle_alpha   90.00
_cell.angle_beta   90.00
_cell.angle_gamma   90.00
#
_symmetry.space_group_name_H-M   'P 1'
#
loop_
_entity.id
_entity.type
_entity.pdbx_description
1 polymer ?
#
loop_
_entity_poly.entity_id
_entity_poly.type
_entity_poly.pdbx_seq_one_letter_code
_entity_poly.pdbx_strand_id
1 'polypeptide(L)'
;IKDLAHEVNMNSQYFCRFFKSMTGKTPVDFINTHRIEEATLLLSSTDLNITDISLKVGIDNFSYFNKLFRHYKNCTPSEYRKNPSNPIKR
;
A
#
# COMPACT_ATOMS: atom_id res chain seq x y z
N ILE A 1 -0.82 2.76 11.80
CA ILE A 1 -0.47 3.82 11.19
C ILE A 1 -1.43 4.86 11.24
N LYS A 2 -2.65 4.58 11.16
CA LYS A 2 -3.63 5.55 11.44
C LYS A 2 -3.33 6.18 12.76
N ASP A 3 -2.55 5.53 13.57
CA ASP A 3 -2.28 6.06 14.88
C ASP A 3 -1.12 7.03 14.92
N LEU A 4 -0.44 7.25 13.82
CA LEU A 4 0.67 8.17 13.85
C LEU A 4 0.26 9.55 14.32
N ALA A 5 -0.72 10.14 13.68
CA ALA A 5 -1.17 11.45 14.07
C ALA A 5 -1.77 11.44 15.46
N HIS A 6 -2.45 10.35 15.78
CA HIS A 6 -3.06 10.19 17.07
C HIS A 6 -2.02 10.17 18.17
N GLU A 7 -0.97 9.40 17.95
CA GLU A 7 0.06 9.24 18.95
C GLU A 7 0.83 10.52 19.23
N VAL A 8 1.01 11.34 18.24
CA VAL A 8 1.72 12.59 18.47
C VAL A 8 0.78 13.70 18.87
N ASN A 9 -0.52 13.38 18.96
CA ASN A 9 -1.50 14.31 19.46
C ASN A 9 -1.47 15.62 18.71
N MET A 10 -1.43 15.57 17.38
CA MET A 10 -1.41 16.73 16.56
C MET A 10 -2.68 16.86 15.79
N ASN A 11 -2.96 18.09 15.39
CA ASN A 11 -4.00 18.34 14.42
C ASN A 11 -3.64 17.59 13.15
N SER A 12 -4.57 16.83 12.59
CA SER A 12 -4.23 15.97 11.48
C SER A 12 -3.82 16.74 10.23
N GLN A 13 -4.39 17.94 10.04
CA GLN A 13 -4.01 18.74 8.90
C GLN A 13 -2.57 19.22 9.01
N TYR A 14 -2.21 19.70 10.19
CA TYR A 14 -0.85 20.12 10.44
C TYR A 14 0.11 18.95 10.32
N PHE A 15 -0.27 17.81 10.88
CA PHE A 15 0.57 16.62 10.80
C PHE A 15 0.79 16.21 9.36
N CYS A 16 -0.25 16.24 8.53
CA CYS A 16 -0.11 15.86 7.13
C CYS A 16 0.85 16.77 6.39
N ARG A 17 0.78 18.06 6.64
CA ARG A 17 1.69 18.99 5.99
C ARG A 17 3.12 18.79 6.44
N PHE A 18 3.29 18.58 7.73
CA PHE A 18 4.62 18.33 8.28
C PHE A 18 5.19 17.04 7.70
N PHE A 19 4.39 15.98 7.70
CA PHE A 19 4.84 14.69 7.21
C PHE A 19 5.22 14.79 5.73
N LYS A 20 4.40 15.48 4.95
CA LYS A 20 4.69 15.61 3.52
C LYS A 20 5.97 16.40 3.28
N SER A 21 6.23 17.41 4.07
CA SER A 21 7.44 18.19 3.90
C SER A 21 8.68 17.36 4.24
N MET A 22 8.54 16.38 5.13
CA MET A 22 9.67 15.55 5.50
C MET A 22 9.89 14.38 4.55
N THR A 23 8.83 13.80 4.04
CA THR A 23 8.94 12.57 3.27
C THR A 23 8.55 12.73 1.81
N GLY A 24 7.94 13.84 1.46
CA GLY A 24 7.43 14.01 0.11
C GLY A 24 6.10 13.36 -0.13
N LYS A 25 5.51 12.73 0.88
CA LYS A 25 4.24 12.04 0.75
C LYS A 25 3.34 12.35 1.92
N THR A 26 2.04 12.26 1.70
CA THR A 26 1.13 12.33 2.84
C THR A 26 1.26 11.04 3.65
N PRO A 27 0.83 11.05 4.90
CA PRO A 27 0.86 9.83 5.69
C PRO A 27 0.09 8.70 5.05
N VAL A 28 -1.06 8.99 4.45
CA VAL A 28 -1.85 7.95 3.80
C VAL A 28 -1.09 7.35 2.64
N ASP A 29 -0.49 8.19 1.80
CA ASP A 29 0.30 7.69 0.67
C ASP A 29 1.48 6.86 1.15
N PHE A 30 2.15 7.32 2.18
CA PHE A 30 3.30 6.60 2.71
C PHE A 30 2.90 5.21 3.18
N ILE A 31 1.81 5.15 3.93
CA ILE A 31 1.33 3.88 4.45
C ILE A 31 0.86 2.97 3.34
N ASN A 32 0.11 3.51 2.40
CA ASN A 32 -0.41 2.68 1.32
C ASN A 32 0.72 2.17 0.44
N THR A 33 1.72 2.99 0.18
CA THR A 33 2.88 2.54 -0.58
C THR A 33 3.54 1.38 0.12
N HIS A 34 3.72 1.50 1.43
CA HIS A 34 4.35 0.43 2.20
C HIS A 34 3.52 -0.86 2.17
N ARG A 35 2.21 -0.73 2.31
CA ARG A 35 1.34 -1.89 2.28
C ARG A 35 1.38 -2.59 0.94
N ILE A 36 1.39 -1.81 -0.13
CA ILE A 36 1.44 -2.39 -1.47
C ILE A 36 2.80 -3.05 -1.72
N GLU A 37 3.89 -2.46 -1.24
CA GLU A 37 5.20 -3.10 -1.38
C GLU A 37 5.24 -4.43 -0.64
N GLU A 38 4.65 -4.49 0.54
CA GLU A 38 4.56 -5.76 1.25
C GLU A 38 3.73 -6.76 0.49
N ALA A 39 2.64 -6.30 -0.13
CA ALA A 39 1.81 -7.19 -0.91
C ALA A 39 2.59 -7.77 -2.09
N THR A 40 3.44 -6.98 -2.73
CA THR A 40 4.23 -7.52 -3.84
C THR A 40 5.17 -8.62 -3.38
N LEU A 41 5.75 -8.45 -2.20
CA LEU A 41 6.61 -9.51 -1.66
C LEU A 41 5.82 -10.79 -1.43
N LEU A 42 4.63 -10.68 -0.85
CA LEU A 42 3.82 -11.86 -0.59
C LEU A 42 3.33 -12.50 -1.88
N LEU A 43 3.01 -11.69 -2.89
CA LEU A 43 2.57 -12.22 -4.17
C LEU A 43 3.66 -13.05 -4.84
N SER A 44 4.90 -12.63 -4.72
CA SER A 44 5.99 -13.32 -5.40
C SER A 44 6.63 -14.41 -4.56
N SER A 45 6.49 -14.37 -3.23
CA SER A 45 7.17 -15.32 -2.38
C SER A 45 6.26 -16.36 -1.71
N THR A 46 4.95 -16.26 -1.87
CA THR A 46 4.03 -17.21 -1.24
C THR A 46 2.95 -17.63 -2.21
N ASP A 47 2.20 -18.65 -1.82
CA ASP A 47 1.04 -19.08 -2.58
C ASP A 47 -0.26 -18.58 -1.98
N LEU A 48 -0.20 -17.65 -1.07
CA LEU A 48 -1.41 -17.12 -0.45
C LEU A 48 -2.33 -16.55 -1.51
N ASN A 49 -3.63 -16.70 -1.32
CA ASN A 49 -4.53 -16.10 -2.28
C ASN A 49 -4.55 -14.58 -2.05
N ILE A 50 -5.04 -13.88 -3.04
CA ILE A 50 -4.93 -12.42 -3.03
C ILE A 50 -5.74 -11.80 -1.91
N THR A 51 -6.89 -12.38 -1.59
CA THR A 51 -7.69 -11.89 -0.48
C THR A 51 -6.92 -11.98 0.84
N ASP A 52 -6.24 -13.10 1.05
CA ASP A 52 -5.43 -13.27 2.27
C ASP A 52 -4.30 -12.28 2.31
N ILE A 53 -3.68 -12.00 1.18
CA ILE A 53 -2.61 -11.01 1.12
C ILE A 53 -3.14 -9.63 1.49
N SER A 54 -4.30 -9.29 0.95
CA SER A 54 -4.93 -8.01 1.27
C SER A 54 -5.11 -7.87 2.78
N LEU A 55 -5.61 -8.92 3.42
CA LEU A 55 -5.82 -8.89 4.85
C LEU A 55 -4.49 -8.80 5.61
N LYS A 56 -3.49 -9.53 5.16
CA LYS A 56 -2.21 -9.53 5.85
C LYS A 56 -1.54 -8.17 5.83
N VAL A 57 -1.71 -7.41 4.78
CA VAL A 57 -1.10 -6.09 4.73
C VAL A 57 -1.99 -5.02 5.32
N GLY A 58 -3.13 -5.41 5.87
CA GLY A 58 -3.96 -4.48 6.63
C GLY A 58 -5.07 -3.82 5.84
N ILE A 59 -5.41 -4.34 4.68
CA ILE A 59 -6.49 -3.78 3.87
C ILE A 59 -7.59 -4.83 3.79
N ASP A 60 -8.67 -4.62 4.53
CA ASP A 60 -9.70 -5.62 4.62
C ASP A 60 -10.80 -5.49 3.57
N ASN A 61 -10.69 -4.52 2.68
CA ASN A 61 -11.63 -4.39 1.58
C ASN A 61 -10.90 -4.77 0.30
N PHE A 62 -11.29 -5.90 -0.27
CA PHE A 62 -10.59 -6.42 -1.43
C PHE A 62 -10.69 -5.50 -2.64
N SER A 63 -11.85 -4.90 -2.86
CA SER A 63 -12.02 -3.98 -3.99
C SER A 63 -11.09 -2.78 -3.85
N TYR A 64 -10.98 -2.26 -2.65
CA TYR A 64 -10.10 -1.14 -2.39
C TYR A 64 -8.64 -1.56 -2.57
N PHE A 65 -8.30 -2.76 -2.11
CA PHE A 65 -6.94 -3.27 -2.30
C PHE A 65 -6.58 -3.34 -3.78
N ASN A 66 -7.50 -3.87 -4.59
CA ASN A 66 -7.25 -3.93 -6.03
C ASN A 66 -7.04 -2.56 -6.64
N LYS A 67 -7.86 -1.60 -6.25
CA LYS A 67 -7.70 -0.24 -6.77
C LYS A 67 -6.37 0.36 -6.36
N LEU A 68 -6.00 0.19 -5.11
CA LEU A 68 -4.72 0.70 -4.64
C LEU A 68 -3.56 0.04 -5.36
N PHE A 69 -3.63 -1.26 -5.51
CA PHE A 69 -2.55 -1.98 -6.15
C PHE A 69 -2.37 -1.49 -7.58
N ARG A 70 -3.47 -1.35 -8.32
CA ARG A 70 -3.39 -0.86 -9.69
C ARG A 70 -2.86 0.57 -9.74
N HIS A 71 -3.22 1.36 -8.76
CA HIS A 71 -2.75 2.73 -8.72
C HIS A 71 -1.24 2.80 -8.57
N TYR A 72 -0.67 1.98 -7.69
CA TYR A 72 0.76 2.05 -7.41
C TYR A 72 1.61 1.18 -8.33
N LYS A 73 1.05 0.11 -8.86
CA LYS A 73 1.84 -0.83 -9.65
C LYS A 73 1.41 -0.94 -11.11
N ASN A 74 0.34 -0.27 -11.48
CA ASN A 74 -0.15 -0.26 -12.87
C ASN A 74 -0.61 -1.61 -13.38
N CYS A 75 -0.90 -2.52 -12.50
CA CYS A 75 -1.45 -3.83 -12.86
C CYS A 75 -2.20 -4.38 -11.68
N THR A 76 -2.99 -5.42 -11.90
CA THR A 76 -3.71 -6.04 -10.79
C THR A 76 -2.78 -6.96 -10.02
N PRO A 77 -3.14 -7.31 -8.78
CA PRO A 77 -2.33 -8.28 -8.04
C PRO A 77 -2.16 -9.60 -8.76
N SER A 78 -3.21 -10.08 -9.45
CA SER A 78 -3.10 -11.32 -10.20
C SER A 78 -2.09 -11.21 -11.33
N GLU A 79 -2.15 -10.09 -12.04
CA GLU A 79 -1.20 -9.85 -13.11
C GLU A 79 0.22 -9.78 -12.60
N TYR A 80 0.39 -9.13 -11.47
CA TYR A 80 1.71 -9.02 -10.87
C TYR A 80 2.26 -10.39 -10.49
N ARG A 81 1.38 -11.25 -9.95
CA ARG A 81 1.84 -12.58 -9.54
C ARG A 81 2.33 -13.38 -10.73
N LYS A 82 1.68 -13.21 -11.88
CA LYS A 82 2.09 -13.93 -13.07
C LYS A 82 3.40 -13.41 -13.64
N ASN A 83 3.63 -12.11 -13.53
CA ASN A 83 4.82 -11.50 -14.12
C ASN A 83 5.43 -10.50 -13.16
N PRO A 84 6.01 -10.98 -12.08
CA PRO A 84 6.50 -10.06 -11.04
C PRO A 84 7.64 -9.18 -11.47
N SER A 85 8.36 -9.58 -12.49
CA SER A 85 9.47 -8.77 -12.89
C SER A 85 9.14 -7.81 -13.99
N ASN A 86 7.87 -7.82 -14.49
CA ASN A 86 7.62 -7.09 -15.58
C ASN A 86 6.84 -5.99 -15.44
N PRO A 87 6.12 -5.73 -14.84
CA PRO A 87 5.21 -4.86 -14.89
C PRO A 87 5.49 -3.62 -15.13
N ILE A 88 6.15 -3.27 -14.91
CA ILE A 88 6.26 -2.11 -14.94
C ILE A 88 6.65 -1.58 -16.00
N LYS A 89 6.82 -1.98 -16.40
CA LYS A 89 7.12 -1.59 -17.25
C LYS A 89 6.46 -1.09 -17.80
N ARG A 90 6.21 -0.90 -17.57
CA ARG A 90 5.60 -0.43 -18.01
C ARG A 90 5.30 0.18 -17.85
#